data_ac2f229b5410e5886a25f56b311e98c2
#
_entry.id   ac2f229b5410e5886a25f56b311e98c2
#
_cell.length_a   1.000
_cell.length_b   1.000
_cell.length_c   1.000
_cell.angle_alpha   90.00
_cell.angle_beta   90.00
_cell.angle_gamma   90.00
#
_symmetry.space_group_name_H-M   'P 1'
#
loop_
_entity.id
_entity.type
_entity.pdbx_description
1 polymer ?
#
loop_
_entity_poly.entity_id
_entity_poly.type
_entity_poly.pdbx_seq_one_letter_code
_entity_poly.pdbx_strand_id
1 'polypeptide(L)'
;MFVTLEPCSTTGRTPPCSEAIKRYGIKKVYIASEDISQDGFAKKEKDIEIIERLLRDEARELNRGFFSRLEKNRPFVTAKMAIGLDGGIALNSGESKWITSEISRKDVHKLRASNEAILTGTGTILKDNPSLTSRDSGYDINDVKQPLRCLLYTSDAADE
;
A
#
# COMPACT_ATOMS: atom_id res chain seq x y z
N MET A 1 5.74 24.17 6.40
CA MET A 1 5.22 23.03 5.63
C MET A 1 5.28 21.78 6.49
N PHE A 2 4.30 20.88 6.38
CA PHE A 2 4.28 19.60 7.08
C PHE A 2 4.34 18.48 6.03
N VAL A 3 5.15 17.45 6.27
CA VAL A 3 5.30 16.31 5.37
C VAL A 3 5.40 15.01 6.16
N THR A 4 4.78 13.95 5.66
CA THR A 4 4.81 12.62 6.29
C THR A 4 6.12 11.87 6.04
N LEU A 5 6.78 12.17 4.91
CA LEU A 5 8.08 11.62 4.55
C LEU A 5 9.04 12.75 4.17
N GLU A 6 10.30 12.59 4.47
CA GLU A 6 11.36 13.56 4.17
C GLU A 6 11.38 13.93 2.67
N PRO A 7 11.46 15.24 2.34
CA PRO A 7 11.52 15.69 0.96
C PRO A 7 12.75 15.14 0.22
N CYS A 8 12.55 14.71 -1.02
CA CYS A 8 13.66 14.22 -1.83
C CYS A 8 14.62 15.36 -2.25
N SER A 9 15.91 15.03 -2.28
CA SER A 9 16.99 15.88 -2.77
C SER A 9 17.59 15.39 -4.09
N THR A 10 17.02 14.33 -4.68
CA THR A 10 17.46 13.72 -5.94
C THR A 10 16.41 13.88 -7.02
N THR A 11 16.85 14.02 -8.27
CA THR A 11 15.96 14.06 -9.44
C THR A 11 15.50 12.65 -9.76
N GLY A 12 14.17 12.45 -9.77
CA GLY A 12 13.50 11.22 -10.18
C GLY A 12 12.68 11.45 -11.47
N ARG A 13 11.43 11.03 -11.47
CA ARG A 13 10.47 11.37 -12.55
C ARG A 13 10.10 12.85 -12.56
N THR A 14 10.29 13.52 -11.43
CA THR A 14 10.06 14.94 -11.22
C THR A 14 11.30 15.55 -10.61
N PRO A 15 11.48 16.90 -10.70
CA PRO A 15 12.53 17.61 -9.99
C PRO A 15 12.48 17.37 -8.47
N PRO A 16 13.58 17.57 -7.73
CA PRO A 16 13.64 17.37 -6.30
C PRO A 16 12.65 18.24 -5.53
N CYS A 17 12.03 17.69 -4.49
CA CYS A 17 11.17 18.47 -3.59
C CYS A 17 11.93 19.62 -2.91
N SER A 18 13.22 19.44 -2.63
CA SER A 18 14.10 20.47 -2.05
C SER A 18 14.15 21.75 -2.90
N GLU A 19 14.18 21.62 -4.23
CA GLU A 19 14.15 22.78 -5.12
C GLU A 19 12.81 23.51 -5.08
N ALA A 20 11.69 22.78 -5.04
CA ALA A 20 10.37 23.37 -4.92
C ALA A 20 10.23 24.14 -3.58
N ILE A 21 10.69 23.55 -2.48
CA ILE A 21 10.68 24.18 -1.15
C ILE A 21 11.44 25.52 -1.18
N LYS A 22 12.61 25.57 -1.79
CA LYS A 22 13.41 26.79 -1.96
C LYS A 22 12.70 27.81 -2.85
N ARG A 23 12.22 27.36 -4.01
CA ARG A 23 11.52 28.23 -4.97
C ARG A 23 10.29 28.91 -4.39
N TYR A 24 9.55 28.21 -3.53
CA TYR A 24 8.39 28.77 -2.84
C TYR A 24 8.74 29.53 -1.56
N GLY A 25 10.02 29.67 -1.23
CA GLY A 25 10.49 30.45 -0.07
C GLY A 25 10.06 29.88 1.28
N ILE A 26 9.85 28.56 1.36
CA ILE A 26 9.44 27.90 2.61
C ILE A 26 10.61 27.91 3.58
N LYS A 27 10.42 28.56 4.75
CA LYS A 27 11.46 28.74 5.76
C LYS A 27 11.44 27.70 6.86
N LYS A 28 10.34 26.94 7.00
CA LYS A 28 10.19 25.95 8.07
C LYS A 28 9.48 24.71 7.58
N VAL A 29 10.08 23.53 7.83
CA VAL A 29 9.57 22.22 7.41
C VAL A 29 9.51 21.30 8.62
N TYR A 30 8.36 20.68 8.82
CA TYR A 30 8.14 19.61 9.80
C TYR A 30 8.14 18.30 9.06
N ILE A 31 9.07 17.42 9.41
CA ILE A 31 9.25 16.09 8.79
C ILE A 31 8.84 15.04 9.81
N ALA A 32 7.84 14.23 9.47
CA ALA A 32 7.39 13.18 10.37
C ALA A 32 8.36 11.98 10.36
N SER A 33 8.73 11.47 9.20
CA SER A 33 9.70 10.36 9.10
C SER A 33 10.77 10.64 8.07
N GLU A 34 11.98 10.20 8.38
CA GLU A 34 13.15 10.27 7.52
C GLU A 34 13.00 9.35 6.27
N ASP A 35 13.56 9.78 5.15
CA ASP A 35 13.70 8.95 3.95
C ASP A 35 15.05 8.22 3.97
N ILE A 36 15.02 6.95 4.35
CA ILE A 36 16.22 6.10 4.46
C ILE A 36 16.79 5.67 3.10
N SER A 37 16.16 6.03 1.99
CA SER A 37 16.65 5.69 0.64
C SER A 37 17.65 6.69 0.09
N GLN A 38 17.84 7.83 0.76
CA GLN A 38 18.68 8.92 0.31
C GLN A 38 19.44 9.61 1.45
N ASP A 39 20.45 10.38 1.11
CA ASP A 39 21.12 11.28 2.06
C ASP A 39 20.19 12.44 2.40
N GLY A 40 19.75 12.48 3.64
CA GLY A 40 18.66 13.28 4.13
C GLY A 40 18.65 14.75 3.70
N PHE A 41 17.48 15.24 3.34
CA PHE A 41 17.20 16.65 3.08
C PHE A 41 17.61 17.52 4.29
N ALA A 42 17.30 17.09 5.50
CA ALA A 42 17.61 17.79 6.73
C ALA A 42 19.11 18.05 6.91
N LYS A 43 19.97 17.16 6.45
CA LYS A 43 21.43 17.32 6.54
C LYS A 43 22.00 18.31 5.53
N LYS A 44 21.32 18.52 4.42
CA LYS A 44 21.81 19.34 3.28
C LYS A 44 21.33 20.78 3.33
N GLU A 45 20.19 21.03 3.97
CA GLU A 45 19.54 22.34 3.96
C GLU A 45 19.86 23.15 5.24
N LYS A 46 20.66 24.20 5.07
CA LYS A 46 21.09 25.09 6.19
C LYS A 46 20.20 26.33 6.37
N ASP A 47 19.48 26.71 5.30
CA ASP A 47 18.69 27.96 5.29
C ASP A 47 17.20 27.72 5.62
N ILE A 48 16.84 26.50 5.98
CA ILE A 48 15.49 26.08 6.29
C ILE A 48 15.49 25.50 7.70
N GLU A 49 14.61 26.03 8.56
CA GLU A 49 14.39 25.44 9.88
C GLU A 49 13.67 24.08 9.73
N ILE A 50 14.31 23.01 10.19
CA ILE A 50 13.79 21.66 10.06
C ILE A 50 13.50 21.09 11.44
N ILE A 51 12.28 20.59 11.62
CA ILE A 51 11.83 19.87 12.81
C ILE A 51 11.48 18.47 12.40
N GLU A 52 12.18 17.49 12.96
CA GLU A 52 12.05 16.08 12.62
C GLU A 52 11.22 15.30 13.65
N ARG A 53 10.71 14.16 13.23
CA ARG A 53 10.06 13.14 14.06
C ARG A 53 8.71 13.54 14.67
N LEU A 54 8.04 14.53 14.10
CA LEU A 54 6.68 14.89 14.52
C LEU A 54 5.69 13.81 14.02
N LEU A 55 5.04 13.08 14.93
CA LEU A 55 4.13 11.97 14.61
C LEU A 55 4.81 10.90 13.74
N ARG A 56 6.02 10.52 14.12
CA ARG A 56 6.88 9.62 13.34
C ARG A 56 6.25 8.25 13.11
N ASP A 57 5.68 7.67 14.14
CA ASP A 57 5.15 6.30 14.07
C ASP A 57 3.89 6.25 13.22
N GLU A 58 3.02 7.25 13.32
CA GLU A 58 1.83 7.38 12.47
C GLU A 58 2.21 7.61 10.99
N ALA A 59 3.23 8.42 10.73
CA ALA A 59 3.72 8.66 9.38
C ALA A 59 4.39 7.40 8.79
N ARG A 60 5.08 6.61 9.59
CA ARG A 60 5.65 5.33 9.17
C ARG A 60 4.56 4.31 8.85
N GLU A 61 3.48 4.29 9.62
CA GLU A 61 2.33 3.41 9.32
C GLU A 61 1.66 3.79 8.00
N LEU A 62 1.50 5.09 7.69
CA LEU A 62 1.03 5.54 6.37
C LEU A 62 1.93 5.08 5.24
N ASN A 63 3.23 5.06 5.46
CA ASN A 63 4.25 4.71 4.46
C ASN A 63 4.80 3.28 4.64
N ARG A 64 4.06 2.38 5.31
CA ARG A 64 4.51 1.02 5.65
C ARG A 64 5.02 0.19 4.47
N GLY A 65 4.44 0.36 3.28
CA GLY A 65 4.89 -0.29 2.06
C GLY A 65 6.30 0.15 1.65
N PHE A 66 6.56 1.45 1.70
CA PHE A 66 7.87 2.04 1.43
C PHE A 66 8.94 1.52 2.40
N PHE A 67 8.68 1.60 3.70
CA PHE A 67 9.62 1.12 4.72
C PHE A 67 9.84 -0.39 4.68
N SER A 68 8.79 -1.19 4.43
CA SER A 68 8.92 -2.63 4.27
C SER A 68 9.87 -3.00 3.14
N ARG A 69 9.75 -2.30 2.00
CA ARG A 69 10.63 -2.49 0.84
C ARG A 69 12.08 -2.17 1.16
N LEU A 70 12.33 -1.03 1.81
CA LEU A 70 13.69 -0.56 2.08
C LEU A 70 14.37 -1.27 3.23
N GLU A 71 13.66 -1.51 4.33
CA GLU A 71 14.23 -2.10 5.55
C GLU A 71 14.27 -3.63 5.49
N LYS A 72 13.28 -4.25 4.84
CA LYS A 72 13.10 -5.71 4.83
C LYS A 72 13.31 -6.33 3.45
N ASN A 73 13.57 -5.52 2.43
CA ASN A 73 13.69 -5.93 1.02
C ASN A 73 12.53 -6.81 0.53
N ARG A 74 11.32 -6.51 0.99
CA ARG A 74 10.09 -7.23 0.62
C ARG A 74 8.89 -6.29 0.58
N PRO A 75 7.85 -6.59 -0.21
CA PRO A 75 6.62 -5.82 -0.18
C PRO A 75 5.95 -5.93 1.20
N PHE A 76 5.13 -4.93 1.53
CA PHE A 76 4.19 -5.05 2.64
C PHE A 76 3.02 -5.92 2.19
N VAL A 77 2.74 -6.98 2.94
CA VAL A 77 1.69 -7.94 2.61
C VAL A 77 0.54 -7.81 3.61
N THR A 78 -0.67 -7.63 3.09
CA THR A 78 -1.92 -7.66 3.85
C THR A 78 -2.70 -8.92 3.51
N ALA A 79 -2.96 -9.78 4.48
CA ALA A 79 -3.86 -10.92 4.31
C ALA A 79 -5.31 -10.48 4.49
N LYS A 80 -6.18 -10.81 3.50
CA LYS A 80 -7.62 -10.57 3.56
C LYS A 80 -8.36 -11.89 3.49
N MET A 81 -9.22 -12.15 4.46
CA MET A 81 -10.07 -13.32 4.49
C MET A 81 -11.53 -12.92 4.69
N ALA A 82 -12.46 -13.64 4.05
CA ALA A 82 -13.89 -13.58 4.35
C ALA A 82 -14.23 -14.82 5.16
N ILE A 83 -14.62 -14.63 6.41
CA ILE A 83 -14.88 -15.74 7.35
C ILE A 83 -16.21 -15.53 8.07
N GLY A 84 -16.87 -16.60 8.44
CA GLY A 84 -17.99 -16.62 9.38
C GLY A 84 -17.51 -16.38 10.82
N LEU A 85 -18.44 -16.25 11.76
CA LEU A 85 -18.13 -16.12 13.18
C LEU A 85 -17.45 -17.39 13.75
N ASP A 86 -17.69 -18.51 13.12
CA ASP A 86 -17.08 -19.82 13.41
C ASP A 86 -15.69 -20.01 12.78
N GLY A 87 -15.21 -19.01 12.03
CA GLY A 87 -13.94 -19.07 11.28
C GLY A 87 -14.06 -19.79 9.94
N GLY A 88 -15.25 -20.26 9.56
CA GLY A 88 -15.47 -20.95 8.29
C GLY A 88 -15.39 -20.02 7.08
N ILE A 89 -14.73 -20.49 6.00
CA ILE A 89 -14.64 -19.77 4.71
C ILE A 89 -15.67 -20.25 3.69
N ALA A 90 -16.36 -21.33 3.99
CA ALA A 90 -17.44 -21.92 3.21
C ALA A 90 -18.30 -22.81 4.12
N LEU A 91 -19.53 -23.13 3.69
CA LEU A 91 -20.35 -24.17 4.31
C LEU A 91 -19.75 -25.57 4.02
N ASN A 92 -20.19 -26.58 4.77
CA ASN A 92 -19.80 -27.99 4.53
C ASN A 92 -20.18 -28.45 3.11
N SER A 93 -21.22 -27.87 2.51
CA SER A 93 -21.59 -28.07 1.10
C SER A 93 -20.59 -27.48 0.09
N GLY A 94 -19.62 -26.68 0.54
CA GLY A 94 -18.70 -25.92 -0.32
C GLY A 94 -19.25 -24.58 -0.80
N GLU A 95 -20.50 -24.22 -0.43
CA GLU A 95 -21.08 -22.92 -0.75
C GLU A 95 -20.40 -21.80 0.06
N SER A 96 -20.00 -20.71 -0.60
CA SER A 96 -19.26 -19.58 0.00
C SER A 96 -19.88 -18.21 -0.30
N LYS A 97 -20.99 -18.15 -1.02
CA LYS A 97 -21.65 -16.89 -1.42
C LYS A 97 -23.00 -16.78 -0.69
N TRP A 98 -23.22 -15.77 0.19
CA TRP A 98 -22.29 -14.73 0.61
C TRP A 98 -22.03 -14.86 2.11
N ILE A 99 -20.78 -14.96 2.52
CA ILE A 99 -20.41 -15.06 3.94
C ILE A 99 -20.44 -13.69 4.62
N THR A 100 -20.04 -12.65 3.87
CA THR A 100 -19.96 -11.28 4.38
C THR A 100 -21.01 -10.37 3.75
N SER A 101 -21.36 -9.28 4.47
CA SER A 101 -22.33 -8.29 4.03
C SER A 101 -21.89 -7.56 2.75
N GLU A 102 -22.83 -6.89 2.09
CA GLU A 102 -22.52 -6.03 0.94
C GLU A 102 -21.55 -4.89 1.30
N ILE A 103 -21.74 -4.29 2.49
CA ILE A 103 -20.86 -3.23 3.01
C ILE A 103 -19.42 -3.74 3.11
N SER A 104 -19.21 -4.93 3.68
CA SER A 104 -17.89 -5.54 3.78
C SER A 104 -17.28 -5.83 2.40
N ARG A 105 -18.11 -6.25 1.43
CA ARG A 105 -17.62 -6.46 0.06
C ARG A 105 -17.24 -5.16 -0.65
N LYS A 106 -17.94 -4.06 -0.42
CA LYS A 106 -17.54 -2.72 -0.90
C LYS A 106 -16.21 -2.28 -0.31
N ASP A 107 -15.99 -2.54 0.97
CA ASP A 107 -14.71 -2.21 1.62
C ASP A 107 -13.52 -3.00 1.03
N VAL A 108 -13.74 -4.25 0.62
CA VAL A 108 -12.73 -5.02 -0.13
C VAL A 108 -12.35 -4.35 -1.46
N HIS A 109 -13.26 -3.66 -2.14
CA HIS A 109 -12.93 -2.91 -3.35
C HIS A 109 -12.05 -1.69 -3.06
N LYS A 110 -12.25 -1.01 -1.92
CA LYS A 110 -11.33 0.06 -1.45
C LYS A 110 -9.95 -0.51 -1.14
N LEU A 111 -9.91 -1.65 -0.45
CA LEU A 111 -8.65 -2.32 -0.15
C LEU A 111 -7.90 -2.71 -1.44
N ARG A 112 -8.59 -3.17 -2.47
CA ARG A 112 -7.98 -3.44 -3.79
C ARG A 112 -7.46 -2.18 -4.47
N ALA A 113 -8.21 -1.08 -4.40
CA ALA A 113 -7.80 0.20 -4.97
C ALA A 113 -6.53 0.78 -4.30
N SER A 114 -6.33 0.49 -3.02
CA SER A 114 -5.18 0.97 -2.25
C SER A 114 -3.93 0.09 -2.34
N ASN A 115 -3.98 -1.02 -3.07
CA ASN A 115 -2.86 -1.95 -3.21
C ASN A 115 -2.41 -2.06 -4.68
N GLU A 116 -1.11 -2.20 -4.90
CA GLU A 116 -0.52 -2.31 -6.24
C GLU A 116 -0.73 -3.69 -6.85
N ALA A 117 -0.86 -4.73 -6.03
CA ALA A 117 -1.05 -6.11 -6.48
C ALA A 117 -2.04 -6.89 -5.60
N ILE A 118 -2.73 -7.84 -6.19
CA ILE A 118 -3.55 -8.85 -5.51
C ILE A 118 -2.98 -10.21 -5.84
N LEU A 119 -2.70 -10.99 -4.80
CA LEU A 119 -2.24 -12.36 -4.91
C LEU A 119 -3.37 -13.31 -4.50
N THR A 120 -3.62 -14.33 -5.30
CA THR A 120 -4.58 -15.41 -5.00
C THR A 120 -4.00 -16.77 -5.38
N GLY A 121 -4.54 -17.84 -4.79
CA GLY A 121 -4.14 -19.20 -5.10
C GLY A 121 -4.92 -19.80 -6.27
N THR A 122 -4.37 -20.88 -6.84
CA THR A 122 -4.96 -21.63 -7.98
C THR A 122 -6.36 -22.13 -7.67
N GLY A 123 -6.59 -22.67 -6.46
CA GLY A 123 -7.92 -23.18 -6.06
C GLY A 123 -9.01 -22.12 -6.14
N THR A 124 -8.73 -20.88 -5.74
CA THR A 124 -9.67 -19.77 -5.85
C THR A 124 -9.98 -19.43 -7.30
N ILE A 125 -8.97 -19.44 -8.18
CA ILE A 125 -9.18 -19.16 -9.61
C ILE A 125 -10.05 -20.24 -10.25
N LEU A 126 -9.73 -21.49 -10.00
CA LEU A 126 -10.46 -22.63 -10.60
C LEU A 126 -11.92 -22.71 -10.11
N LYS A 127 -12.15 -22.42 -8.83
CA LYS A 127 -13.48 -22.53 -8.21
C LYS A 127 -14.37 -21.31 -8.48
N ASP A 128 -13.83 -20.11 -8.38
CA ASP A 128 -14.61 -18.86 -8.32
C ASP A 128 -14.45 -18.01 -9.59
N ASN A 129 -13.43 -18.24 -10.41
CA ASN A 129 -13.06 -17.41 -11.59
C ASN A 129 -13.20 -15.89 -11.29
N PRO A 130 -12.55 -15.38 -10.24
CA PRO A 130 -12.79 -14.05 -9.74
C PRO A 130 -12.15 -12.99 -10.64
N SER A 131 -12.85 -11.90 -10.92
CA SER A 131 -12.29 -10.79 -11.71
C SER A 131 -11.16 -10.04 -11.00
N LEU A 132 -11.11 -10.05 -9.67
CA LEU A 132 -10.10 -9.41 -8.81
C LEU A 132 -9.90 -7.89 -9.08
N THR A 133 -10.86 -7.24 -9.70
CA THR A 133 -10.83 -5.82 -10.01
C THR A 133 -11.33 -4.97 -8.84
N SER A 134 -10.89 -3.71 -8.79
CA SER A 134 -11.51 -2.68 -7.97
C SER A 134 -12.55 -1.95 -8.80
N ARG A 135 -13.87 -2.13 -8.51
CA ARG A 135 -14.96 -1.59 -9.32
C ARG A 135 -16.01 -0.80 -8.52
N ASP A 136 -16.07 -0.96 -7.23
CA ASP A 136 -17.05 -0.30 -6.34
C ASP A 136 -16.33 0.18 -5.07
N SER A 137 -15.25 0.94 -5.28
CA SER A 137 -14.40 1.44 -4.21
C SER A 137 -14.87 2.79 -3.64
N GLY A 138 -15.86 3.42 -4.28
CA GLY A 138 -16.27 4.80 -3.97
C GLY A 138 -15.39 5.86 -4.65
N TYR A 139 -14.39 5.45 -5.43
CA TYR A 139 -13.59 6.32 -6.30
C TYR A 139 -14.07 6.21 -7.75
N ASP A 140 -13.83 7.23 -8.57
CA ASP A 140 -14.05 7.12 -10.03
C ASP A 140 -13.16 5.98 -10.57
N ILE A 141 -13.78 5.05 -11.32
CA ILE A 141 -13.07 3.89 -11.86
C ILE A 141 -11.95 4.28 -12.83
N ASN A 142 -12.07 5.44 -13.48
CA ASN A 142 -11.07 5.96 -14.38
C ASN A 142 -9.83 6.49 -13.65
N ASP A 143 -10.00 6.92 -12.39
CA ASP A 143 -8.93 7.42 -11.53
C ASP A 143 -8.26 6.29 -10.73
N VAL A 144 -8.88 5.11 -10.67
CA VAL A 144 -8.36 3.96 -9.92
C VAL A 144 -7.44 3.13 -10.80
N LYS A 145 -6.15 3.16 -10.49
CA LYS A 145 -5.21 2.20 -11.07
C LYS A 145 -5.58 0.79 -10.61
N GLN A 146 -5.95 -0.07 -11.56
CA GLN A 146 -6.27 -1.46 -11.24
C GLN A 146 -5.03 -2.20 -10.73
N PRO A 147 -5.16 -2.98 -9.64
CA PRO A 147 -4.04 -3.75 -9.10
C PRO A 147 -3.57 -4.84 -10.07
N LEU A 148 -2.28 -5.13 -10.05
CA LEU A 148 -1.71 -6.29 -10.74
C LEU A 148 -2.31 -7.57 -10.16
N ARG A 149 -2.86 -8.43 -11.01
CA ARG A 149 -3.43 -9.72 -10.58
C ARG A 149 -2.36 -10.80 -10.67
N CYS A 150 -2.00 -11.36 -9.52
CA CYS A 150 -0.97 -12.37 -9.37
C CYS A 150 -1.58 -13.70 -8.95
N LEU A 151 -1.18 -14.78 -9.60
CA LEU A 151 -1.55 -16.12 -9.23
C LEU A 151 -0.37 -16.79 -8.52
N LEU A 152 -0.59 -17.25 -7.31
CA LEU A 152 0.33 -18.16 -6.64
C LEU A 152 0.00 -19.58 -7.12
N TYR A 153 0.82 -20.07 -8.04
CA TYR A 153 0.79 -21.44 -8.49
C TYR A 153 1.83 -22.22 -7.70
N THR A 154 1.36 -23.14 -6.86
CA THR A 154 2.21 -24.16 -6.27
C THR A 154 2.01 -25.43 -7.09
N SER A 155 2.97 -25.82 -7.92
CA SER A 155 3.06 -27.20 -8.31
C SER A 155 3.43 -27.97 -7.05
N ASP A 156 2.64 -28.95 -6.68
CA ASP A 156 3.06 -29.90 -5.67
C ASP A 156 4.28 -30.63 -6.21
N ALA A 157 5.47 -30.11 -5.85
CA ALA A 157 6.75 -30.80 -6.11
C ALA A 157 6.89 -32.09 -5.27
N ALA A 158 5.77 -32.53 -4.67
CA ALA A 158 5.69 -33.76 -3.89
C ALA A 158 5.22 -34.99 -4.70
N ASP A 159 4.85 -34.78 -5.96
CA ASP A 159 4.36 -35.87 -6.85
C ASP A 159 5.35 -36.26 -7.97
N GLU A 160 6.65 -35.84 -7.86
CA GLU A 160 7.74 -36.36 -8.67
C GLU A 160 8.70 -37.24 -7.89
#